data_73470d6852ecf9606d7d1acf77938f5a
#
_entry.id   73470d6852ecf9606d7d1acf77938f5a
#
_cell.length_a   1.000
_cell.length_b   1.000
_cell.length_c   1.000
_cell.angle_alpha   90.00
_cell.angle_beta   90.00
_cell.angle_gamma   90.00
#
_symmetry.space_group_name_H-M   'P 1'
#
loop_
_entity.id
_entity.type
_entity.pdbx_description
1 polymer ?
#
loop_
_entity_poly.entity_id
_entity_poly.type
_entity_poly.pdbx_seq_one_letter_code
_entity_poly.pdbx_strand_id
1 'polypeptide(L)'
;MYGDKEMYFHQDDLDWFVIAKGNIGEVIRYPIGDHVNYVWRALIKMEWEAFGWYYPAYLGVSLLIHALVIKSLYQITKATTLRRDLGTIVAILFCVNTNWTETILWMSGQTITITALFVLFVMYRVWQDKLSWFWLILCSWTSALAIGMYGAIWFVYPKWRGKIVGVLLLLGAFYYFLSTDGTAIEYGLAWAVSVVMVAGLGFLYSVVGRLLLPFDMFEKWVIAIVVVIGIWIGVKYRDKIKEVWRDPWSQFLSIQLVLYYLIVAVGRAQYGIGIMRAERYAYLGLALFLLLIARTLRNIELKKWHLAGVGIIVVMQSTSLFFRANEYRVRPQQLKQLINEMRTKGVDSEKTQDYLPHFVFNDERWRYSDLQKLLK
;
A
#
# COMPACT_ATOMS: atom_id res chain seq x y z
N MET A 1 -28.11 -6.74 -16.48
CA MET A 1 -27.88 -7.81 -15.49
C MET A 1 -26.60 -7.53 -14.67
N TYR A 2 -26.62 -6.49 -13.83
CA TYR A 2 -25.48 -6.17 -12.93
C TYR A 2 -25.89 -6.22 -11.44
N GLY A 3 -27.11 -6.71 -11.13
CA GLY A 3 -27.72 -6.58 -9.80
C GLY A 3 -27.17 -7.45 -8.68
N ASP A 4 -26.52 -8.58 -8.94
CA ASP A 4 -26.22 -9.57 -7.89
C ASP A 4 -24.74 -9.79 -7.60
N LYS A 5 -23.85 -8.95 -8.17
CA LYS A 5 -22.39 -9.09 -8.01
C LYS A 5 -21.79 -7.93 -7.25
N GLU A 6 -22.33 -7.63 -6.09
CA GLU A 6 -21.79 -6.58 -5.22
C GLU A 6 -20.47 -7.02 -4.57
N MET A 7 -19.52 -6.11 -4.46
CA MET A 7 -18.33 -6.27 -3.62
C MET A 7 -18.74 -6.36 -2.15
N TYR A 8 -17.94 -7.05 -1.33
CA TYR A 8 -18.17 -7.21 0.09
C TYR A 8 -16.84 -7.31 0.85
N PHE A 9 -16.90 -7.45 2.16
CA PHE A 9 -15.76 -7.56 3.04
C PHE A 9 -14.90 -8.78 2.77
N HIS A 10 -13.61 -8.69 3.06
CA HIS A 10 -12.66 -9.79 3.07
C HIS A 10 -12.50 -10.37 4.47
N GLN A 11 -11.86 -11.54 4.54
CA GLN A 11 -11.67 -12.29 5.78
C GLN A 11 -11.09 -11.47 6.94
N ASP A 12 -9.95 -10.79 6.74
CA ASP A 12 -9.28 -10.02 7.79
C ASP A 12 -10.10 -8.80 8.24
N ASP A 13 -11.07 -8.36 7.44
CA ASP A 13 -11.96 -7.26 7.82
C ASP A 13 -12.85 -7.64 9.00
N LEU A 14 -13.19 -8.93 9.15
CA LEU A 14 -13.95 -9.41 10.29
C LEU A 14 -13.20 -9.25 11.61
N ASP A 15 -11.89 -9.51 11.63
CA ASP A 15 -11.04 -9.30 12.80
C ASP A 15 -11.08 -7.83 13.22
N TRP A 16 -11.02 -6.93 12.26
CA TRP A 16 -11.09 -5.49 12.52
C TRP A 16 -12.44 -5.03 13.02
N PHE A 17 -13.54 -5.66 12.59
CA PHE A 17 -14.87 -5.35 13.11
C PHE A 17 -15.05 -5.77 14.56
N VAL A 18 -14.49 -6.92 14.96
CA VAL A 18 -14.47 -7.33 16.37
C VAL A 18 -13.77 -6.28 17.21
N ILE A 19 -12.60 -5.82 16.76
CA ILE A 19 -11.84 -4.78 17.45
C ILE A 19 -12.61 -3.47 17.47
N ALA A 20 -13.20 -3.06 16.35
CA ALA A 20 -13.93 -1.81 16.20
C ALA A 20 -15.19 -1.73 17.09
N LYS A 21 -15.74 -2.84 17.57
CA LYS A 21 -16.83 -2.85 18.57
C LYS A 21 -16.37 -2.34 19.95
N GLY A 22 -15.09 -2.46 20.31
CA GLY A 22 -14.53 -1.96 21.55
C GLY A 22 -14.57 -0.41 21.66
N ASN A 23 -14.25 0.13 22.83
CA ASN A 23 -14.09 1.58 22.96
C ASN A 23 -12.82 2.06 22.21
N ILE A 24 -12.74 3.35 21.90
CA ILE A 24 -11.66 3.91 21.09
C ILE A 24 -10.27 3.64 21.69
N GLY A 25 -10.15 3.64 23.01
CA GLY A 25 -8.89 3.33 23.70
C GLY A 25 -8.47 1.89 23.53
N GLU A 26 -9.40 0.93 23.56
CA GLU A 26 -9.17 -0.48 23.29
C GLU A 26 -8.77 -0.70 21.83
N VAL A 27 -9.51 -0.09 20.89
CA VAL A 27 -9.22 -0.19 19.45
C VAL A 27 -7.81 0.30 19.13
N ILE A 28 -7.40 1.44 19.68
CA ILE A 28 -6.06 1.99 19.43
C ILE A 28 -4.96 1.10 20.04
N ARG A 29 -5.20 0.53 21.22
CA ARG A 29 -4.21 -0.27 21.97
C ARG A 29 -4.18 -1.73 21.57
N TYR A 30 -5.14 -2.21 20.80
CA TYR A 30 -5.24 -3.63 20.48
C TYR A 30 -3.96 -4.14 19.81
N PRO A 31 -3.29 -5.17 20.37
CA PRO A 31 -2.06 -5.68 19.79
C PRO A 31 -2.40 -6.49 18.52
N ILE A 32 -1.97 -6.01 17.37
CA ILE A 32 -2.05 -6.77 16.12
C ILE A 32 -0.65 -6.84 15.55
N GLY A 33 0.07 -7.89 15.90
CA GLY A 33 1.40 -8.19 15.39
C GLY A 33 2.33 -6.96 15.40
N ASP A 34 3.01 -6.73 14.31
CA ASP A 34 3.98 -5.66 14.09
C ASP A 34 3.35 -4.34 13.54
N HIS A 35 2.03 -4.23 13.52
CA HIS A 35 1.33 -3.13 12.84
C HIS A 35 1.10 -1.92 13.73
N VAL A 36 1.92 -0.87 13.54
CA VAL A 36 1.67 0.49 14.04
C VAL A 36 0.79 1.22 13.03
N ASN A 37 -0.52 1.25 13.24
CA ASN A 37 -1.49 1.85 12.32
C ASN A 37 -2.64 2.59 13.05
N TYR A 38 -2.28 3.37 14.05
CA TYR A 38 -3.24 4.04 14.94
C TYR A 38 -4.24 4.95 14.21
N VAL A 39 -3.79 5.67 13.17
CA VAL A 39 -4.67 6.54 12.37
C VAL A 39 -5.75 5.71 11.67
N TRP A 40 -5.37 4.57 11.10
CA TRP A 40 -6.33 3.70 10.45
C TRP A 40 -7.27 3.02 11.47
N ARG A 41 -6.76 2.63 12.64
CA ARG A 41 -7.61 2.08 13.71
C ARG A 41 -8.69 3.07 14.17
N ALA A 42 -8.33 4.34 14.29
CA ALA A 42 -9.31 5.37 14.58
C ALA A 42 -10.34 5.52 13.44
N LEU A 43 -9.89 5.47 12.19
CA LEU A 43 -10.77 5.54 11.03
C LEU A 43 -11.73 4.36 10.98
N ILE A 44 -11.25 3.11 11.11
CA ILE A 44 -12.13 1.92 11.05
C ILE A 44 -13.17 1.92 12.19
N LYS A 45 -12.81 2.43 13.37
CA LYS A 45 -13.78 2.63 14.47
C LYS A 45 -14.88 3.59 14.05
N MET A 46 -14.52 4.74 13.48
CA MET A 46 -15.51 5.72 13.00
C MET A 46 -16.39 5.14 11.86
N GLU A 47 -15.77 4.44 10.93
CA GLU A 47 -16.49 3.78 9.83
C GLU A 47 -17.45 2.72 10.35
N TRP A 48 -17.01 1.90 11.31
CA TRP A 48 -17.88 0.89 11.92
C TRP A 48 -19.09 1.51 12.62
N GLU A 49 -18.91 2.56 13.38
CA GLU A 49 -20.00 3.28 14.07
C GLU A 49 -20.96 3.95 13.09
N ALA A 50 -20.43 4.48 11.97
CA ALA A 50 -21.23 5.19 10.98
C ALA A 50 -21.95 4.26 10.00
N PHE A 51 -21.33 3.15 9.61
CA PHE A 51 -21.77 2.35 8.45
C PHE A 51 -22.12 0.90 8.81
N GLY A 52 -21.63 0.37 9.95
CA GLY A 52 -21.84 -1.02 10.34
C GLY A 52 -21.44 -1.98 9.23
N TRP A 53 -22.38 -2.78 8.75
CA TRP A 53 -22.15 -3.77 7.69
C TRP A 53 -22.37 -3.25 6.26
N TYR A 54 -22.43 -1.92 6.04
CA TYR A 54 -22.68 -1.35 4.72
C TYR A 54 -21.38 -1.15 3.94
N TYR A 55 -20.87 -2.21 3.32
CA TYR A 55 -19.60 -2.23 2.57
C TYR A 55 -19.43 -1.08 1.54
N PRO A 56 -20.47 -0.65 0.76
CA PRO A 56 -20.29 0.43 -0.21
C PRO A 56 -19.77 1.74 0.38
N ALA A 57 -20.07 2.03 1.67
CA ALA A 57 -19.56 3.24 2.32
C ALA A 57 -18.05 3.14 2.59
N TYR A 58 -17.55 1.99 3.06
CA TYR A 58 -16.11 1.75 3.22
C TYR A 58 -15.36 1.84 1.89
N LEU A 59 -15.92 1.26 0.82
CA LEU A 59 -15.38 1.41 -0.52
C LEU A 59 -15.36 2.88 -0.94
N GLY A 60 -16.41 3.64 -0.64
CA GLY A 60 -16.47 5.07 -0.90
C GLY A 60 -15.34 5.85 -0.21
N VAL A 61 -15.05 5.54 1.06
CA VAL A 61 -13.93 6.14 1.80
C VAL A 61 -12.59 5.74 1.17
N SER A 62 -12.40 4.45 0.83
CA SER A 62 -11.18 3.96 0.15
C SER A 62 -10.93 4.69 -1.17
N LEU A 63 -11.98 4.86 -1.99
CA LEU A 63 -11.90 5.59 -3.26
C LEU A 63 -11.62 7.08 -3.07
N LEU A 64 -12.20 7.71 -2.03
CA LEU A 64 -11.90 9.10 -1.69
C LEU A 64 -10.43 9.29 -1.32
N ILE A 65 -9.89 8.42 -0.45
CA ILE A 65 -8.48 8.46 -0.05
C ILE A 65 -7.59 8.25 -1.30
N HIS A 66 -7.92 7.29 -2.16
CA HIS A 66 -7.20 7.05 -3.41
C HIS A 66 -7.22 8.27 -4.34
N ALA A 67 -8.36 8.93 -4.50
CA ALA A 67 -8.46 10.17 -5.26
C ALA A 67 -7.58 11.30 -4.68
N LEU A 68 -7.49 11.40 -3.35
CA LEU A 68 -6.59 12.34 -2.69
C LEU A 68 -5.11 12.01 -2.92
N VAL A 69 -4.75 10.72 -2.96
CA VAL A 69 -3.39 10.27 -3.34
C VAL A 69 -3.07 10.67 -4.78
N ILE A 70 -3.97 10.43 -5.74
CA ILE A 70 -3.82 10.83 -7.14
C ILE A 70 -3.63 12.36 -7.26
N LYS A 71 -4.48 13.12 -6.57
CA LYS A 71 -4.37 14.59 -6.52
C LYS A 71 -3.02 15.04 -5.96
N SER A 72 -2.54 14.39 -4.90
CA SER A 72 -1.24 14.68 -4.29
C SER A 72 -0.09 14.39 -5.24
N LEU A 73 -0.13 13.28 -5.96
CA LEU A 73 0.85 12.92 -7.00
C LEU A 73 0.90 13.96 -8.12
N TYR A 74 -0.27 14.38 -8.62
CA TYR A 74 -0.36 15.45 -9.61
C TYR A 74 0.27 16.75 -9.10
N GLN A 75 -0.07 17.16 -7.87
CA GLN A 75 0.42 18.41 -7.28
C GLN A 75 1.94 18.39 -7.06
N ILE A 76 2.47 17.29 -6.50
CA ILE A 76 3.91 17.12 -6.25
C ILE A 76 4.65 17.13 -7.58
N THR A 77 4.19 16.34 -8.56
CA THR A 77 4.83 16.29 -9.88
C THR A 77 4.86 17.68 -10.51
N LYS A 78 3.73 18.36 -10.55
CA LYS A 78 3.65 19.73 -11.09
C LYS A 78 4.57 20.70 -10.37
N ALA A 79 4.63 20.65 -9.04
CA ALA A 79 5.47 21.56 -8.24
C ALA A 79 6.96 21.27 -8.43
N THR A 80 7.35 20.00 -8.49
CA THR A 80 8.75 19.60 -8.56
C THR A 80 9.33 19.63 -9.97
N THR A 81 8.51 19.47 -11.01
CA THR A 81 8.94 19.48 -12.42
C THR A 81 8.60 20.78 -13.15
N LEU A 82 7.69 21.59 -12.61
CA LEU A 82 7.08 22.78 -13.24
C LEU A 82 6.27 22.44 -14.50
N ARG A 83 5.89 21.17 -14.69
CA ARG A 83 5.20 20.65 -15.87
C ARG A 83 3.84 20.03 -15.51
N ARG A 84 2.78 20.59 -16.10
CA ARG A 84 1.40 20.08 -15.91
C ARG A 84 1.16 18.77 -16.63
N ASP A 85 1.71 18.61 -17.83
CA ASP A 85 1.59 17.40 -18.66
C ASP A 85 2.15 16.17 -17.92
N LEU A 86 3.35 16.26 -17.33
CA LEU A 86 3.91 15.18 -16.52
C LEU A 86 3.04 14.87 -15.30
N GLY A 87 2.51 15.91 -14.63
CA GLY A 87 1.57 15.71 -13.53
C GLY A 87 0.33 14.92 -13.94
N THR A 88 -0.24 15.26 -15.10
CA THR A 88 -1.41 14.56 -15.65
C THR A 88 -1.08 13.10 -16.00
N ILE A 89 0.07 12.85 -16.65
CA ILE A 89 0.50 11.49 -17.01
C ILE A 89 0.68 10.63 -15.75
N VAL A 90 1.37 11.14 -14.73
CA VAL A 90 1.57 10.43 -13.46
C VAL A 90 0.24 10.10 -12.80
N ALA A 91 -0.68 11.07 -12.74
CA ALA A 91 -2.01 10.89 -12.16
C ALA A 91 -2.81 9.81 -12.91
N ILE A 92 -2.81 9.83 -14.23
CA ILE A 92 -3.52 8.85 -15.06
C ILE A 92 -2.90 7.46 -14.89
N LEU A 93 -1.57 7.31 -15.02
CA LEU A 93 -0.89 6.02 -14.87
C LEU A 93 -1.11 5.40 -13.49
N PHE A 94 -1.12 6.22 -12.45
CA PHE A 94 -1.41 5.74 -11.10
C PHE A 94 -2.88 5.36 -10.92
N CYS A 95 -3.81 6.15 -11.47
CA CYS A 95 -5.25 5.92 -11.39
C CYS A 95 -5.68 4.59 -12.04
N VAL A 96 -5.12 4.25 -13.20
CA VAL A 96 -5.51 3.04 -13.95
C VAL A 96 -4.69 1.80 -13.58
N ASN A 97 -3.66 1.92 -12.74
CA ASN A 97 -2.77 0.80 -12.42
C ASN A 97 -3.48 -0.26 -11.57
N THR A 98 -3.27 -1.52 -11.88
CA THR A 98 -3.90 -2.65 -11.19
C THR A 98 -3.42 -2.86 -9.76
N ASN A 99 -2.27 -2.31 -9.38
CA ASN A 99 -1.71 -2.47 -8.04
C ASN A 99 -2.56 -1.86 -6.92
N TRP A 100 -3.57 -1.06 -7.25
CA TRP A 100 -4.48 -0.56 -6.23
C TRP A 100 -5.69 -1.47 -5.96
N THR A 101 -5.93 -2.51 -6.76
CA THR A 101 -7.12 -3.35 -6.65
C THR A 101 -7.26 -3.95 -5.25
N GLU A 102 -6.24 -4.66 -4.78
CA GLU A 102 -6.19 -5.19 -3.41
C GLU A 102 -6.33 -4.06 -2.37
N THR A 103 -5.64 -2.96 -2.57
CA THR A 103 -5.54 -1.86 -1.60
C THR A 103 -6.84 -1.07 -1.45
N ILE A 104 -7.68 -1.03 -2.48
CA ILE A 104 -8.94 -0.27 -2.48
C ILE A 104 -10.14 -1.16 -2.20
N LEU A 105 -10.16 -2.36 -2.80
CA LEU A 105 -11.30 -3.27 -2.68
C LEU A 105 -11.30 -4.06 -1.36
N TRP A 106 -10.17 -4.13 -0.70
CA TRP A 106 -10.04 -4.71 0.62
C TRP A 106 -9.98 -3.59 1.68
N MET A 107 -10.90 -3.61 2.64
CA MET A 107 -11.00 -2.54 3.65
C MET A 107 -9.70 -2.36 4.44
N SER A 108 -9.05 -3.45 4.85
CA SER A 108 -7.75 -3.40 5.54
C SER A 108 -6.64 -2.77 4.69
N GLY A 109 -6.81 -2.73 3.37
CA GLY A 109 -5.90 -2.04 2.43
C GLY A 109 -5.90 -0.52 2.60
N GLN A 110 -6.91 0.07 3.23
CA GLN A 110 -6.94 1.50 3.58
C GLN A 110 -5.71 1.93 4.38
N THR A 111 -5.13 1.03 5.19
CA THR A 111 -3.87 1.29 5.91
C THR A 111 -2.77 1.78 4.95
N ILE A 112 -2.65 1.16 3.79
CA ILE A 112 -1.62 1.50 2.80
C ILE A 112 -1.96 2.81 2.08
N THR A 113 -3.23 3.02 1.72
CA THR A 113 -3.65 4.25 1.03
C THR A 113 -3.52 5.47 1.91
N ILE A 114 -3.88 5.37 3.20
CA ILE A 114 -3.69 6.42 4.20
C ILE A 114 -2.20 6.70 4.39
N THR A 115 -1.38 5.65 4.53
CA THR A 115 0.07 5.81 4.65
C THR A 115 0.64 6.54 3.43
N ALA A 116 0.25 6.14 2.21
CA ALA A 116 0.69 6.81 1.00
C ALA A 116 0.27 8.28 0.96
N LEU A 117 -0.96 8.59 1.35
CA LEU A 117 -1.46 9.96 1.42
C LEU A 117 -0.63 10.83 2.36
N PHE A 118 -0.35 10.34 3.59
CA PHE A 118 0.43 11.10 4.57
C PHE A 118 1.91 11.20 4.17
N VAL A 119 2.50 10.15 3.63
CA VAL A 119 3.86 10.18 3.08
C VAL A 119 3.98 11.24 1.98
N LEU A 120 3.08 11.22 1.00
CA LEU A 120 3.08 12.21 -0.08
C LEU A 120 2.83 13.63 0.45
N PHE A 121 1.95 13.80 1.43
CA PHE A 121 1.72 15.09 2.05
C PHE A 121 2.99 15.61 2.74
N VAL A 122 3.66 14.78 3.56
CA VAL A 122 4.94 15.16 4.21
C VAL A 122 6.02 15.46 3.16
N MET A 123 6.13 14.66 2.10
CA MET A 123 7.03 14.94 0.98
C MET A 123 6.79 16.33 0.36
N TYR A 124 5.52 16.67 0.14
CA TYR A 124 5.17 17.99 -0.38
C TYR A 124 5.55 19.12 0.58
N ARG A 125 5.39 18.91 1.90
CA ARG A 125 5.84 19.87 2.94
C ARG A 125 7.36 20.00 3.02
N VAL A 126 8.10 18.89 2.82
CA VAL A 126 9.56 18.91 2.70
C VAL A 126 9.99 19.73 1.48
N TRP A 127 9.34 19.53 0.34
CA TRP A 127 9.59 20.31 -0.87
C TRP A 127 9.36 21.81 -0.67
N GLN A 128 8.30 22.17 0.05
CA GLN A 128 7.97 23.56 0.36
C GLN A 128 8.83 24.18 1.47
N ASP A 129 9.74 23.42 2.05
CA ASP A 129 10.51 23.81 3.23
C ASP A 129 9.65 24.13 4.49
N LYS A 130 8.49 23.48 4.62
CA LYS A 130 7.48 23.73 5.67
C LYS A 130 7.19 22.50 6.52
N LEU A 131 8.20 21.66 6.79
CA LEU A 131 8.05 20.46 7.59
C LEU A 131 7.76 20.78 9.06
N SER A 132 6.69 20.22 9.64
CA SER A 132 6.32 20.34 11.04
C SER A 132 6.36 19.01 11.77
N TRP A 133 6.54 19.05 13.10
CA TRP A 133 6.47 17.89 13.98
C TRP A 133 5.13 17.16 13.89
N PHE A 134 4.03 17.91 13.87
CA PHE A 134 2.68 17.36 13.81
C PHE A 134 2.50 16.38 12.65
N TRP A 135 2.92 16.78 11.42
CA TRP A 135 2.76 15.93 10.25
C TRP A 135 3.70 14.73 10.26
N LEU A 136 4.89 14.86 10.83
CA LEU A 136 5.80 13.73 11.00
C LEU A 136 5.20 12.70 11.96
N ILE A 137 4.75 13.13 13.15
CA ILE A 137 4.14 12.24 14.13
C ILE A 137 2.92 11.54 13.53
N LEU A 138 2.01 12.30 12.91
CA LEU A 138 0.80 11.74 12.33
C LEU A 138 1.10 10.73 11.21
N CYS A 139 2.10 11.03 10.35
CA CYS A 139 2.56 10.10 9.32
C CYS A 139 3.13 8.80 9.93
N SER A 140 3.89 8.90 11.03
CA SER A 140 4.42 7.73 11.75
C SER A 140 3.33 6.81 12.27
N TRP A 141 2.21 7.38 12.67
CA TRP A 141 1.08 6.64 13.23
C TRP A 141 0.19 5.98 12.17
N THR A 142 0.49 6.20 10.89
CA THR A 142 -0.22 5.51 9.80
C THR A 142 0.31 4.11 9.56
N SER A 143 1.64 3.93 9.52
CA SER A 143 2.29 2.61 9.34
C SER A 143 3.81 2.72 9.52
N ALA A 144 4.46 1.62 9.90
CA ALA A 144 5.92 1.47 9.90
C ALA A 144 6.55 1.76 8.52
N LEU A 145 5.79 1.59 7.43
CA LEU A 145 6.24 1.90 6.06
C LEU A 145 6.61 3.39 5.87
N ALA A 146 6.10 4.28 6.71
CA ALA A 146 6.47 5.71 6.70
C ALA A 146 7.91 5.96 7.16
N ILE A 147 8.54 5.04 7.90
CA ILE A 147 9.89 5.19 8.44
C ILE A 147 10.93 5.40 7.33
N GLY A 148 10.75 4.77 6.16
CA GLY A 148 11.62 4.97 5.00
C GLY A 148 11.76 6.43 4.57
N MET A 149 10.68 7.20 4.70
CA MET A 149 10.68 8.63 4.42
C MET A 149 11.59 9.41 5.40
N TYR A 150 11.63 9.03 6.66
CA TYR A 150 12.50 9.69 7.65
C TYR A 150 13.97 9.45 7.35
N GLY A 151 14.32 8.21 6.97
CA GLY A 151 15.66 7.91 6.50
C GLY A 151 16.05 8.79 5.29
N ALA A 152 15.18 8.91 4.30
CA ALA A 152 15.43 9.75 3.14
C ALA A 152 15.60 11.25 3.51
N ILE A 153 14.76 11.79 4.41
CA ILE A 153 14.90 13.16 4.93
C ILE A 153 16.23 13.32 5.67
N TRP A 154 16.60 12.34 6.50
CA TRP A 154 17.85 12.36 7.27
C TRP A 154 19.08 12.47 6.38
N PHE A 155 19.13 11.70 5.30
CA PHE A 155 20.28 11.69 4.39
C PHE A 155 20.36 12.95 3.53
N VAL A 156 19.23 13.42 3.00
CA VAL A 156 19.20 14.47 1.98
C VAL A 156 19.07 15.88 2.57
N TYR A 157 18.39 16.01 3.71
CA TYR A 157 18.06 17.32 4.31
C TYR A 157 18.59 17.47 5.75
N PRO A 158 19.88 17.74 5.95
CA PRO A 158 20.52 17.80 7.27
C PRO A 158 19.82 18.70 8.29
N LYS A 159 19.21 19.80 7.83
CA LYS A 159 18.48 20.76 8.68
C LYS A 159 17.28 20.15 9.43
N TRP A 160 16.74 19.01 8.95
CA TRP A 160 15.60 18.32 9.56
C TRP A 160 15.98 17.17 10.50
N ARG A 161 17.28 16.84 10.62
CA ARG A 161 17.77 15.69 11.42
C ARG A 161 17.27 15.73 12.86
N GLY A 162 17.31 16.88 13.52
CA GLY A 162 16.82 17.01 14.90
C GLY A 162 15.34 16.66 15.05
N LYS A 163 14.50 17.05 14.08
CA LYS A 163 13.08 16.67 14.07
C LYS A 163 12.90 15.16 13.88
N ILE A 164 13.67 14.55 12.99
CA ILE A 164 13.61 13.11 12.74
C ILE A 164 14.00 12.31 13.99
N VAL A 165 15.10 12.68 14.66
CA VAL A 165 15.50 12.05 15.93
C VAL A 165 14.40 12.13 16.96
N GLY A 166 13.82 13.32 17.18
CA GLY A 166 12.74 13.49 18.13
C GLY A 166 11.51 12.62 17.84
N VAL A 167 11.11 12.50 16.55
CA VAL A 167 10.01 11.62 16.15
C VAL A 167 10.35 10.16 16.40
N LEU A 168 11.55 9.71 16.02
CA LEU A 168 11.97 8.32 16.24
C LEU A 168 12.05 7.97 17.73
N LEU A 169 12.52 8.90 18.59
CA LEU A 169 12.51 8.71 20.03
C LEU A 169 11.08 8.61 20.59
N LEU A 170 10.18 9.48 20.14
CA LEU A 170 8.76 9.40 20.52
C LEU A 170 8.11 8.08 20.06
N LEU A 171 8.40 7.63 18.85
CA LEU A 171 7.91 6.35 18.36
C LEU A 171 8.46 5.18 19.15
N GLY A 172 9.77 5.19 19.46
CA GLY A 172 10.41 4.18 20.28
C GLY A 172 9.79 4.10 21.68
N ALA A 173 9.58 5.26 22.32
CA ALA A 173 8.89 5.33 23.61
C ALA A 173 7.44 4.81 23.51
N PHE A 174 6.69 5.24 22.51
CA PHE A 174 5.31 4.80 22.28
C PHE A 174 5.23 3.29 22.02
N TYR A 175 6.13 2.78 21.17
CA TYR A 175 6.24 1.34 20.91
C TYR A 175 6.54 0.56 22.19
N TYR A 176 7.52 1.01 22.98
CA TYR A 176 7.86 0.38 24.25
C TYR A 176 6.69 0.33 25.25
N PHE A 177 5.90 1.40 25.34
CA PHE A 177 4.74 1.44 26.24
C PHE A 177 3.50 0.71 25.75
N LEU A 178 3.35 0.51 24.44
CA LEU A 178 2.16 -0.10 23.85
C LEU A 178 2.40 -1.49 23.30
N SER A 179 3.67 -1.93 23.15
CA SER A 179 3.96 -3.26 22.64
C SER A 179 3.70 -4.28 23.72
N THR A 180 2.70 -5.11 23.49
CA THR A 180 2.57 -6.39 24.16
C THR A 180 2.95 -7.45 23.13
N ASP A 181 3.92 -8.29 23.50
CA ASP A 181 4.33 -9.53 22.83
C ASP A 181 4.25 -9.53 21.28
N GLY A 182 5.24 -8.91 20.66
CA GLY A 182 5.43 -9.04 19.21
C GLY A 182 5.78 -10.49 18.84
N THR A 183 5.23 -10.97 17.73
CA THR A 183 5.68 -12.23 17.13
C THR A 183 7.18 -12.17 16.92
N ALA A 184 7.93 -13.06 17.59
CA ALA A 184 9.38 -13.15 17.44
C ALA A 184 9.71 -13.48 15.98
N ILE A 185 10.43 -12.58 15.32
CA ILE A 185 10.96 -12.84 13.97
C ILE A 185 12.16 -13.76 14.17
N GLU A 186 12.10 -14.96 13.63
CA GLU A 186 13.25 -15.86 13.59
C GLU A 186 14.28 -15.33 12.58
N TYR A 187 15.33 -14.71 13.10
CA TYR A 187 16.44 -14.20 12.30
C TYR A 187 17.40 -15.35 11.95
N GLY A 188 17.36 -15.83 10.72
CA GLY A 188 18.27 -16.85 10.20
C GLY A 188 18.81 -16.52 8.81
N LEU A 189 19.70 -17.36 8.28
CA LEU A 189 20.26 -17.19 6.94
C LEU A 189 19.16 -17.14 5.86
N ALA A 190 18.16 -18.00 5.97
CA ALA A 190 17.01 -18.01 5.05
C ALA A 190 16.24 -16.67 5.08
N TRP A 191 16.05 -16.08 6.27
CA TRP A 191 15.45 -14.76 6.42
C TRP A 191 16.31 -13.68 5.74
N ALA A 192 17.63 -13.68 5.98
CA ALA A 192 18.55 -12.71 5.39
C ALA A 192 18.54 -12.78 3.85
N VAL A 193 18.57 -13.98 3.27
CA VAL A 193 18.45 -14.20 1.82
C VAL A 193 17.11 -13.68 1.31
N SER A 194 16.02 -14.00 2.01
CA SER A 194 14.68 -13.51 1.64
C SER A 194 14.60 -11.99 1.68
N VAL A 195 15.22 -11.31 2.68
CA VAL A 195 15.29 -9.83 2.74
C VAL A 195 15.96 -9.27 1.50
N VAL A 196 17.12 -9.80 1.11
CA VAL A 196 17.84 -9.34 -0.09
C VAL A 196 17.01 -9.55 -1.35
N MET A 197 16.38 -10.72 -1.48
CA MET A 197 15.54 -11.06 -2.64
C MET A 197 14.28 -10.20 -2.70
N VAL A 198 13.58 -9.99 -1.59
CA VAL A 198 12.37 -9.17 -1.53
C VAL A 198 12.70 -7.71 -1.76
N ALA A 199 13.78 -7.17 -1.18
CA ALA A 199 14.18 -5.79 -1.40
C ALA A 199 14.63 -5.54 -2.85
N GLY A 200 15.43 -6.44 -3.43
CA GLY A 200 15.95 -6.29 -4.78
C GLY A 200 14.93 -6.58 -5.88
N LEU A 201 14.22 -7.69 -5.79
CA LEU A 201 13.25 -8.12 -6.80
C LEU A 201 11.85 -7.52 -6.58
N GLY A 202 11.50 -7.18 -5.32
CA GLY A 202 10.19 -6.62 -5.00
C GLY A 202 9.87 -5.36 -5.79
N PHE A 203 10.83 -4.45 -5.93
CA PHE A 203 10.70 -3.26 -6.75
C PHE A 203 10.52 -3.61 -8.24
N LEU A 204 11.38 -4.47 -8.76
CA LEU A 204 11.34 -4.86 -10.18
C LEU A 204 10.03 -5.56 -10.52
N TYR A 205 9.59 -6.47 -9.66
CA TYR A 205 8.38 -7.24 -9.87
C TYR A 205 7.11 -6.41 -9.65
N SER A 206 6.98 -5.81 -8.48
CA SER A 206 5.72 -5.17 -8.06
C SER A 206 5.45 -3.85 -8.76
N VAL A 207 6.49 -3.10 -9.13
CA VAL A 207 6.35 -1.78 -9.75
C VAL A 207 6.61 -1.82 -11.24
N VAL A 208 7.81 -2.23 -11.64
CA VAL A 208 8.20 -2.14 -13.05
C VAL A 208 7.52 -3.24 -13.86
N GLY A 209 7.50 -4.49 -13.35
CA GLY A 209 6.86 -5.61 -14.01
C GLY A 209 5.36 -5.37 -14.21
N ARG A 210 4.66 -5.01 -13.16
CA ARG A 210 3.20 -4.78 -13.23
C ARG A 210 2.80 -3.50 -13.96
N LEU A 211 3.64 -2.47 -13.94
CA LEU A 211 3.37 -1.27 -14.74
C LEU A 211 3.42 -1.56 -16.24
N LEU A 212 4.37 -2.38 -16.68
CA LEU A 212 4.57 -2.69 -18.10
C LEU A 212 3.72 -3.87 -18.56
N LEU A 213 3.56 -4.92 -17.74
CA LEU A 213 2.80 -6.12 -18.07
C LEU A 213 1.89 -6.52 -16.90
N PRO A 214 0.65 -6.08 -16.90
CA PRO A 214 -0.31 -6.33 -15.82
C PRO A 214 -0.82 -7.78 -15.75
N PHE A 215 -0.34 -8.69 -16.62
CA PHE A 215 -0.77 -10.08 -16.70
C PHE A 215 0.30 -11.02 -16.12
N ASP A 216 -0.08 -11.89 -15.20
CA ASP A 216 0.82 -12.82 -14.49
C ASP A 216 1.48 -13.89 -15.40
N MET A 217 0.99 -14.06 -16.63
CA MET A 217 1.40 -15.16 -17.53
C MET A 217 2.89 -15.16 -17.91
N PHE A 218 3.59 -14.02 -17.83
CA PHE A 218 4.97 -13.88 -18.30
C PHE A 218 5.97 -13.44 -17.23
N GLU A 219 5.63 -13.67 -15.97
CA GLU A 219 6.31 -13.14 -14.79
C GLU A 219 7.85 -13.25 -14.81
N LYS A 220 8.37 -14.44 -15.11
CA LYS A 220 9.82 -14.71 -15.09
C LYS A 220 10.56 -14.03 -16.23
N TRP A 221 9.97 -14.05 -17.42
CA TRP A 221 10.56 -13.44 -18.61
C TRP A 221 10.53 -11.92 -18.55
N VAL A 222 9.49 -11.35 -17.97
CA VAL A 222 9.37 -9.90 -17.76
C VAL A 222 10.47 -9.39 -16.84
N ILE A 223 10.72 -10.07 -15.74
CA ILE A 223 11.80 -9.68 -14.81
C ILE A 223 13.14 -9.71 -15.56
N ALA A 224 13.43 -10.79 -16.32
CA ALA A 224 14.65 -10.89 -17.08
C ALA A 224 14.80 -9.75 -18.12
N ILE A 225 13.74 -9.46 -18.88
CA ILE A 225 13.71 -8.38 -19.85
C ILE A 225 13.90 -7.02 -19.18
N VAL A 226 13.20 -6.76 -18.07
CA VAL A 226 13.30 -5.50 -17.33
C VAL A 226 14.71 -5.30 -16.77
N VAL A 227 15.33 -6.35 -16.24
CA VAL A 227 16.72 -6.31 -15.75
C VAL A 227 17.68 -5.98 -16.90
N VAL A 228 17.56 -6.66 -18.04
CA VAL A 228 18.42 -6.40 -19.22
C VAL A 228 18.23 -4.98 -19.74
N ILE A 229 16.99 -4.53 -19.88
CA ILE A 229 16.68 -3.15 -20.31
C ILE A 229 17.21 -2.15 -19.27
N GLY A 230 17.04 -2.42 -17.98
CA GLY A 230 17.53 -1.56 -16.90
C GLY A 230 19.06 -1.41 -16.92
N ILE A 231 19.79 -2.51 -17.10
CA ILE A 231 21.25 -2.50 -17.26
C ILE A 231 21.65 -1.71 -18.51
N TRP A 232 21.00 -1.97 -19.65
CA TRP A 232 21.28 -1.26 -20.89
C TRP A 232 21.04 0.25 -20.78
N ILE A 233 19.91 0.68 -20.17
CA ILE A 233 19.62 2.08 -19.88
C ILE A 233 20.66 2.67 -18.93
N GLY A 234 21.03 1.94 -17.87
CA GLY A 234 22.02 2.34 -16.89
C GLY A 234 23.38 2.62 -17.52
N VAL A 235 23.82 1.76 -18.42
CA VAL A 235 25.08 1.92 -19.16
C VAL A 235 25.00 3.06 -20.19
N LYS A 236 23.95 3.06 -21.03
CA LYS A 236 23.76 4.02 -22.13
C LYS A 236 23.57 5.47 -21.63
N TYR A 237 22.88 5.65 -20.50
CA TYR A 237 22.53 6.96 -19.96
C TYR A 237 23.26 7.30 -18.65
N ARG A 238 24.39 6.63 -18.40
CA ARG A 238 25.17 6.77 -17.15
C ARG A 238 25.38 8.22 -16.72
N ASP A 239 25.74 9.11 -17.66
CA ASP A 239 26.06 10.49 -17.32
C ASP A 239 24.80 11.31 -17.02
N LYS A 240 23.69 11.05 -17.72
CA LYS A 240 22.37 11.63 -17.39
C LYS A 240 21.87 11.16 -16.02
N ILE A 241 22.08 9.88 -15.70
CA ILE A 241 21.73 9.32 -14.39
C ILE A 241 22.55 10.02 -13.29
N LYS A 242 23.83 10.27 -13.50
CA LYS A 242 24.67 11.04 -12.56
C LYS A 242 24.18 12.48 -12.38
N GLU A 243 23.73 13.14 -13.45
CA GLU A 243 23.16 14.48 -13.38
C GLU A 243 21.85 14.48 -12.56
N VAL A 244 20.95 13.53 -12.82
CA VAL A 244 19.71 13.36 -12.07
C VAL A 244 20.00 13.06 -10.60
N TRP A 245 21.02 12.24 -10.31
CA TRP A 245 21.43 11.89 -8.96
C TRP A 245 22.03 13.07 -8.19
N ARG A 246 22.52 14.12 -8.85
CA ARG A 246 22.98 15.37 -8.18
C ARG A 246 21.83 16.24 -7.67
N ASP A 247 20.61 16.03 -8.15
CA ASP A 247 19.43 16.75 -7.70
C ASP A 247 18.94 16.21 -6.34
N PRO A 248 18.90 17.03 -5.27
CA PRO A 248 18.53 16.56 -3.94
C PRO A 248 17.15 15.89 -3.89
N TRP A 249 16.21 16.35 -4.71
CA TRP A 249 14.88 15.75 -4.76
C TRP A 249 14.89 14.35 -5.38
N SER A 250 15.67 14.14 -6.42
CA SER A 250 15.87 12.83 -7.03
C SER A 250 16.58 11.88 -6.07
N GLN A 251 17.58 12.35 -5.32
CA GLN A 251 18.21 11.56 -4.26
C GLN A 251 17.20 11.15 -3.19
N PHE A 252 16.39 12.10 -2.72
CA PHE A 252 15.36 11.85 -1.72
C PHE A 252 14.37 10.76 -2.17
N LEU A 253 13.83 10.87 -3.39
CA LEU A 253 12.90 9.89 -3.96
C LEU A 253 13.56 8.51 -4.10
N SER A 254 14.79 8.45 -4.58
CA SER A 254 15.52 7.19 -4.76
C SER A 254 15.84 6.51 -3.44
N ILE A 255 16.34 7.25 -2.46
CA ILE A 255 16.63 6.72 -1.12
C ILE A 255 15.33 6.24 -0.45
N GLN A 256 14.26 7.02 -0.54
CA GLN A 256 12.98 6.64 0.01
C GLN A 256 12.43 5.35 -0.62
N LEU A 257 12.54 5.21 -1.94
CA LEU A 257 12.11 4.01 -2.65
C LEU A 257 12.89 2.77 -2.19
N VAL A 258 14.21 2.87 -2.06
CA VAL A 258 15.07 1.80 -1.56
C VAL A 258 14.71 1.44 -0.11
N LEU A 259 14.60 2.44 0.77
CA LEU A 259 14.26 2.23 2.17
C LEU A 259 12.85 1.65 2.34
N TYR A 260 11.89 2.07 1.51
CA TYR A 260 10.55 1.51 1.51
C TYR A 260 10.57 0.01 1.26
N TYR A 261 11.25 -0.46 0.19
CA TYR A 261 11.33 -1.88 -0.12
C TYR A 261 12.18 -2.65 0.89
N LEU A 262 13.19 -2.03 1.47
CA LEU A 262 13.96 -2.63 2.55
C LEU A 262 13.09 -2.88 3.80
N ILE A 263 12.24 -1.92 4.18
CA ILE A 263 11.32 -2.07 5.32
C ILE A 263 10.28 -3.15 5.04
N VAL A 264 9.70 -3.17 3.84
CA VAL A 264 8.80 -4.26 3.42
C VAL A 264 9.51 -5.61 3.51
N ALA A 265 10.75 -5.69 3.03
CA ALA A 265 11.54 -6.91 3.03
C ALA A 265 11.83 -7.38 4.46
N VAL A 266 12.31 -6.50 5.34
CA VAL A 266 12.61 -6.83 6.75
C VAL A 266 11.35 -7.33 7.47
N GLY A 267 10.22 -6.65 7.30
CA GLY A 267 8.98 -7.00 8.00
C GLY A 267 8.24 -8.21 7.39
N ARG A 268 8.59 -8.65 6.17
CA ARG A 268 7.83 -9.67 5.44
C ARG A 268 8.66 -10.83 4.89
N ALA A 269 9.98 -10.83 5.07
CA ALA A 269 10.86 -11.88 4.57
C ALA A 269 10.49 -13.28 5.08
N GLN A 270 9.91 -13.37 6.27
CA GLN A 270 9.42 -14.62 6.86
C GLN A 270 8.35 -15.33 6.01
N TYR A 271 7.61 -14.59 5.19
CA TYR A 271 6.61 -15.17 4.30
C TYR A 271 7.19 -15.58 2.93
N GLY A 272 8.51 -15.45 2.75
CA GLY A 272 9.24 -15.80 1.54
C GLY A 272 8.96 -14.84 0.35
N ILE A 273 9.47 -15.23 -0.82
CA ILE A 273 9.41 -14.41 -2.05
C ILE A 273 7.97 -14.16 -2.52
N GLY A 274 7.04 -15.06 -2.18
CA GLY A 274 5.62 -14.93 -2.58
C GLY A 274 4.95 -13.63 -2.13
N ILE A 275 5.47 -13.00 -1.04
CA ILE A 275 4.94 -11.72 -0.53
C ILE A 275 5.06 -10.57 -1.54
N MET A 276 5.99 -10.65 -2.50
CA MET A 276 6.16 -9.64 -3.54
C MET A 276 4.95 -9.57 -4.50
N ARG A 277 4.12 -10.61 -4.52
CA ARG A 277 2.89 -10.65 -5.30
C ARG A 277 1.75 -9.85 -4.66
N ALA A 278 1.87 -9.50 -3.38
CA ALA A 278 0.87 -8.69 -2.70
C ALA A 278 0.87 -7.25 -3.27
N GLU A 279 -0.20 -6.91 -3.98
CA GLU A 279 -0.36 -5.65 -4.71
C GLU A 279 -0.28 -4.43 -3.79
N ARG A 280 -0.71 -4.58 -2.54
CA ARG A 280 -0.68 -3.53 -1.53
C ARG A 280 0.72 -2.96 -1.29
N TYR A 281 1.77 -3.76 -1.38
CA TYR A 281 3.15 -3.26 -1.22
C TYR A 281 3.68 -2.56 -2.47
N ALA A 282 3.06 -2.75 -3.63
CA ALA A 282 3.39 -1.99 -4.82
C ALA A 282 2.80 -0.58 -4.84
N TYR A 283 1.74 -0.32 -4.11
CA TYR A 283 0.98 0.92 -4.17
C TYR A 283 1.83 2.18 -3.91
N LEU A 284 2.47 2.27 -2.74
CA LEU A 284 3.35 3.40 -2.42
C LEU A 284 4.64 3.36 -3.25
N GLY A 285 5.19 2.18 -3.49
CA GLY A 285 6.37 2.02 -4.36
C GLY A 285 6.15 2.57 -5.76
N LEU A 286 5.00 2.31 -6.38
CA LEU A 286 4.62 2.86 -7.69
C LEU A 286 4.50 4.39 -7.63
N ALA A 287 3.88 4.94 -6.59
CA ALA A 287 3.76 6.38 -6.41
C ALA A 287 5.14 7.07 -6.41
N LEU A 288 6.08 6.54 -5.61
CA LEU A 288 7.45 7.04 -5.52
C LEU A 288 8.21 6.90 -6.85
N PHE A 289 8.06 5.77 -7.52
CA PHE A 289 8.69 5.50 -8.82
C PHE A 289 8.19 6.45 -9.91
N LEU A 290 6.88 6.67 -10.00
CA LEU A 290 6.31 7.60 -10.97
C LEU A 290 6.79 9.05 -10.73
N LEU A 291 6.92 9.47 -9.46
CA LEU A 291 7.50 10.78 -9.11
C LEU A 291 8.96 10.88 -9.56
N LEU A 292 9.75 9.82 -9.35
CA LEU A 292 11.16 9.77 -9.76
C LEU A 292 11.30 9.83 -11.28
N ILE A 293 10.51 9.05 -12.03
CA ILE A 293 10.47 9.10 -13.50
C ILE A 293 10.10 10.50 -13.98
N ALA A 294 9.03 11.08 -13.44
CA ALA A 294 8.58 12.41 -13.84
C ALA A 294 9.69 13.46 -13.59
N ARG A 295 10.40 13.37 -12.46
CA ARG A 295 11.53 14.25 -12.15
C ARG A 295 12.67 14.08 -13.15
N THR A 296 12.98 12.85 -13.54
CA THR A 296 14.00 12.54 -14.55
C THR A 296 13.62 13.10 -15.93
N LEU A 297 12.33 13.05 -16.27
CA LEU A 297 11.82 13.51 -17.56
C LEU A 297 11.52 15.02 -17.61
N ARG A 298 11.78 15.78 -16.55
CA ARG A 298 11.40 17.21 -16.45
C ARG A 298 11.90 18.08 -17.61
N ASN A 299 13.12 17.79 -18.10
CA ASN A 299 13.79 18.52 -19.17
C ASN A 299 13.62 17.87 -20.56
N ILE A 300 12.83 16.79 -20.66
CA ILE A 300 12.63 16.06 -21.91
C ILE A 300 11.29 16.47 -22.52
N GLU A 301 11.32 16.93 -23.77
CA GLU A 301 10.11 17.21 -24.53
C GLU A 301 9.38 15.91 -24.88
N LEU A 302 8.09 15.83 -24.53
CA LEU A 302 7.27 14.66 -24.81
C LEU A 302 6.80 14.70 -26.28
N LYS A 303 7.34 13.81 -27.08
CA LYS A 303 6.92 13.61 -28.48
C LYS A 303 5.63 12.76 -28.56
N LYS A 304 4.92 12.84 -29.68
CA LYS A 304 3.66 12.08 -29.91
C LYS A 304 3.81 10.57 -29.64
N TRP A 305 4.96 9.98 -29.99
CA TRP A 305 5.19 8.54 -29.75
C TRP A 305 5.35 8.19 -28.26
N HIS A 306 5.85 9.13 -27.41
CA HIS A 306 5.86 8.91 -25.96
C HIS A 306 4.42 8.87 -25.42
N LEU A 307 3.56 9.79 -25.90
CA LEU A 307 2.15 9.83 -25.52
C LEU A 307 1.40 8.58 -26.00
N ALA A 308 1.73 8.08 -27.20
CA ALA A 308 1.18 6.83 -27.70
C ALA A 308 1.58 5.64 -26.81
N GLY A 309 2.84 5.58 -26.36
CA GLY A 309 3.31 4.57 -25.40
C GLY A 309 2.56 4.63 -24.07
N VAL A 310 2.37 5.82 -23.52
CA VAL A 310 1.53 6.03 -22.33
C VAL A 310 0.10 5.55 -22.57
N GLY A 311 -0.49 5.87 -23.74
CA GLY A 311 -1.83 5.42 -24.11
C GLY A 311 -1.96 3.90 -24.14
N ILE A 312 -0.97 3.20 -24.70
CA ILE A 312 -0.94 1.73 -24.71
C ILE A 312 -0.91 1.18 -23.27
N ILE A 313 -0.05 1.72 -22.40
CA ILE A 313 0.03 1.29 -21.00
C ILE A 313 -1.32 1.52 -20.31
N VAL A 314 -1.96 2.67 -20.51
CA VAL A 314 -3.28 3.00 -19.94
C VAL A 314 -4.33 1.97 -20.36
N VAL A 315 -4.40 1.63 -21.65
CA VAL A 315 -5.35 0.62 -22.16
C VAL A 315 -5.09 -0.75 -21.53
N MET A 316 -3.83 -1.20 -21.51
CA MET A 316 -3.46 -2.48 -20.92
C MET A 316 -3.81 -2.55 -19.42
N GLN A 317 -3.48 -1.50 -18.67
CA GLN A 317 -3.77 -1.42 -17.24
C GLN A 317 -5.28 -1.39 -16.97
N SER A 318 -6.05 -0.61 -17.71
CA SER A 318 -7.51 -0.52 -17.58
C SER A 318 -8.19 -1.87 -17.86
N THR A 319 -7.72 -2.59 -18.88
CA THR A 319 -8.21 -3.93 -19.22
C THR A 319 -7.90 -4.92 -18.09
N SER A 320 -6.66 -4.95 -17.61
CA SER A 320 -6.26 -5.83 -16.50
C SER A 320 -7.03 -5.51 -15.22
N LEU A 321 -7.24 -4.21 -14.92
CA LEU A 321 -8.01 -3.76 -13.78
C LEU A 321 -9.45 -4.34 -13.80
N PHE A 322 -10.10 -4.34 -14.96
CA PHE A 322 -11.44 -4.91 -15.12
C PHE A 322 -11.46 -6.41 -14.77
N PHE A 323 -10.49 -7.19 -15.26
CA PHE A 323 -10.40 -8.62 -14.94
C PHE A 323 -10.11 -8.87 -13.47
N ARG A 324 -9.15 -8.16 -12.88
CA ARG A 324 -8.79 -8.31 -11.46
C ARG A 324 -9.93 -7.91 -10.53
N ALA A 325 -10.62 -6.82 -10.81
CA ALA A 325 -11.79 -6.44 -10.02
C ALA A 325 -12.88 -7.54 -10.02
N ASN A 326 -13.01 -8.30 -11.11
CA ASN A 326 -13.92 -9.43 -11.16
C ASN A 326 -13.44 -10.64 -10.31
N GLU A 327 -12.13 -10.92 -10.31
CA GLU A 327 -11.55 -11.98 -9.46
C GLU A 327 -11.75 -11.68 -7.97
N TYR A 328 -11.56 -10.42 -7.56
CA TYR A 328 -11.74 -9.98 -6.17
C TYR A 328 -13.18 -10.08 -5.66
N ARG A 329 -14.17 -10.30 -6.52
CA ARG A 329 -15.60 -10.41 -6.12
C ARG A 329 -15.99 -11.77 -5.56
N VAL A 330 -15.31 -12.85 -5.94
CA VAL A 330 -15.80 -14.22 -5.69
C VAL A 330 -15.86 -14.54 -4.18
N ARG A 331 -14.74 -14.37 -3.46
CA ARG A 331 -14.69 -14.66 -2.02
C ARG A 331 -15.59 -13.76 -1.17
N PRO A 332 -15.60 -12.44 -1.37
CA PRO A 332 -16.52 -11.54 -0.69
C PRO A 332 -17.99 -11.88 -0.89
N GLN A 333 -18.40 -12.35 -2.08
CA GLN A 333 -19.77 -12.77 -2.33
C GLN A 333 -20.14 -14.02 -1.53
N GLN A 334 -19.25 -14.98 -1.44
CA GLN A 334 -19.47 -16.18 -0.63
C GLN A 334 -19.61 -15.82 0.86
N LEU A 335 -18.80 -14.91 1.37
CA LEU A 335 -18.93 -14.41 2.73
C LEU A 335 -20.27 -13.67 2.94
N LYS A 336 -20.69 -12.83 1.99
CA LYS A 336 -21.99 -12.14 2.04
C LYS A 336 -23.14 -13.13 2.11
N GLN A 337 -23.11 -14.17 1.30
CA GLN A 337 -24.12 -15.23 1.31
C GLN A 337 -24.18 -15.94 2.66
N LEU A 338 -23.03 -16.33 3.20
CA LEU A 338 -22.93 -16.96 4.52
C LEU A 338 -23.52 -16.07 5.62
N ILE A 339 -23.15 -14.78 5.66
CA ILE A 339 -23.69 -13.83 6.65
C ILE A 339 -25.22 -13.69 6.51
N ASN A 340 -25.74 -13.60 5.30
CA ASN A 340 -27.17 -13.50 5.07
C ASN A 340 -27.91 -14.79 5.51
N GLU A 341 -27.36 -15.96 5.23
CA GLU A 341 -27.92 -17.24 5.69
C GLU A 341 -27.95 -17.30 7.23
N MET A 342 -26.86 -16.92 7.90
CA MET A 342 -26.81 -16.89 9.36
C MET A 342 -27.80 -15.89 9.97
N ARG A 343 -28.02 -14.75 9.33
CA ARG A 343 -29.02 -13.76 9.80
C ARG A 343 -30.46 -14.23 9.62
N THR A 344 -30.76 -14.96 8.54
CA THR A 344 -32.14 -15.37 8.20
C THR A 344 -32.54 -16.68 8.84
N LYS A 345 -31.63 -17.66 8.89
CA LYS A 345 -31.91 -19.02 9.36
C LYS A 345 -31.36 -19.31 10.76
N GLY A 346 -30.49 -18.43 11.28
CA GLY A 346 -29.68 -18.71 12.46
C GLY A 346 -28.53 -19.67 12.14
N VAL A 347 -27.74 -19.98 13.17
CA VAL A 347 -26.70 -21.01 13.09
C VAL A 347 -27.22 -22.28 13.70
N ASP A 348 -27.13 -23.39 12.97
CA ASP A 348 -27.43 -24.71 13.51
C ASP A 348 -26.61 -24.98 14.76
N SER A 349 -27.25 -25.43 15.83
CA SER A 349 -26.59 -25.66 17.13
C SER A 349 -25.43 -26.67 17.03
N GLU A 350 -25.52 -27.62 16.11
CA GLU A 350 -24.43 -28.60 15.86
C GLU A 350 -23.21 -27.97 15.17
N LYS A 351 -23.42 -26.91 14.36
CA LYS A 351 -22.36 -26.24 13.62
C LYS A 351 -21.71 -25.07 14.37
N THR A 352 -22.21 -24.68 15.53
CA THR A 352 -21.69 -23.51 16.26
C THR A 352 -20.22 -23.61 16.62
N GLN A 353 -19.69 -24.81 16.82
CA GLN A 353 -18.29 -25.06 17.15
C GLN A 353 -17.42 -25.36 15.93
N ASP A 354 -18.00 -25.51 14.75
CA ASP A 354 -17.24 -25.73 13.51
C ASP A 354 -16.52 -24.47 13.08
N TYR A 355 -15.39 -24.64 12.42
CA TYR A 355 -14.67 -23.53 11.78
C TYR A 355 -15.42 -23.03 10.55
N LEU A 356 -15.28 -21.74 10.27
CA LEU A 356 -15.83 -21.17 9.04
C LEU A 356 -15.17 -21.82 7.81
N PRO A 357 -15.90 -21.93 6.70
CA PRO A 357 -15.36 -22.54 5.49
C PRO A 357 -14.07 -21.88 5.00
N HIS A 358 -13.16 -22.63 4.41
CA HIS A 358 -11.87 -22.16 3.89
C HIS A 358 -11.97 -21.02 2.86
N PHE A 359 -13.13 -20.82 2.22
CA PHE A 359 -13.34 -19.67 1.36
C PHE A 359 -13.49 -18.35 2.13
N VAL A 360 -13.80 -18.41 3.43
CA VAL A 360 -13.87 -17.25 4.33
C VAL A 360 -12.50 -16.99 4.93
N PHE A 361 -11.88 -18.04 5.50
CA PHE A 361 -10.53 -18.00 6.06
C PHE A 361 -9.68 -19.14 5.51
N ASN A 362 -8.44 -18.87 5.18
CA ASN A 362 -7.49 -19.90 4.76
C ASN A 362 -6.98 -20.75 5.95
N ASP A 363 -7.27 -20.32 7.15
CA ASP A 363 -6.87 -20.96 8.41
C ASP A 363 -8.07 -21.10 9.36
N GLU A 364 -7.90 -21.93 10.39
CA GLU A 364 -8.92 -22.24 11.40
C GLU A 364 -8.99 -21.17 12.50
N ARG A 365 -9.07 -19.86 12.12
CA ARG A 365 -9.11 -18.75 13.09
C ARG A 365 -10.51 -18.46 13.62
N TRP A 366 -11.54 -18.69 12.80
CA TRP A 366 -12.91 -18.29 13.12
C TRP A 366 -13.87 -19.46 13.10
N ARG A 367 -14.74 -19.53 14.12
CA ARG A 367 -15.87 -20.47 14.19
C ARG A 367 -17.18 -19.75 13.85
N TYR A 368 -18.20 -20.51 13.53
CA TYR A 368 -19.55 -19.98 13.34
C TYR A 368 -20.06 -19.20 14.55
N SER A 369 -19.74 -19.64 15.78
CA SER A 369 -20.08 -18.93 17.02
C SER A 369 -19.46 -17.54 17.11
N ASP A 370 -18.25 -17.34 16.57
CA ASP A 370 -17.57 -16.04 16.61
C ASP A 370 -18.22 -15.07 15.64
N LEU A 371 -18.53 -15.52 14.42
CA LEU A 371 -19.28 -14.72 13.45
C LEU A 371 -20.68 -14.40 13.99
N GLN A 372 -21.35 -15.33 14.65
CA GLN A 372 -22.66 -15.10 15.27
C GLN A 372 -22.62 -14.01 16.36
N LYS A 373 -21.57 -13.99 17.19
CA LYS A 373 -21.37 -12.92 18.18
C LYS A 373 -21.12 -11.56 17.52
N LEU A 374 -20.41 -11.55 16.39
CA LEU A 374 -20.18 -10.33 15.64
C LEU A 374 -21.45 -9.79 14.97
N LEU A 375 -22.37 -10.66 14.57
CA LEU A 375 -23.63 -10.28 13.93
C LEU A 375 -24.70 -9.77 14.90
N LYS A 376 -24.60 -10.10 16.20
CA LYS A 376 -25.43 -9.54 17.28
C LYS A 376 -24.94 -8.14 17.68
#